data_00903f51ea09fc35522a33f15e145b63
#
_entry.id   00903f51ea09fc35522a33f15e145b63
#
_cell.length_a   1.000
_cell.length_b   1.000
_cell.length_c   1.000
_cell.angle_alpha   90.00
_cell.angle_beta   90.00
_cell.angle_gamma   90.00
#
_symmetry.space_group_name_H-M   'P 1'
#
loop_
_entity.id
_entity.type
_entity.pdbx_description
1 polymer ?
#
loop_
_entity_poly.entity_id
_entity_poly.type
_entity_poly.pdbx_seq_one_letter_code
_entity_poly.pdbx_strand_id
1 'polypeptide(L)'
;METRPFGPEVWEQLPPEVPAYILVWEEALRQALAKIAQLEQRVNELEARLNRHSGNSSQPPSQDPPQAPKNRREKSGRNPGGQPGHQGNHRELAPPEKVDKIVEHRAETCPHCRSALQHGAARQAPAVERHQVWELPEIHPIIIEHRLLAGWCPHCQSWVKPELPAEIGRSAFGPRLQAWVAILTGRFRQSRRQVVELLRELCGVNVSLGSIQSLCEETSEALAVPYQEAKEAVAQADVAFVDETGWKEQAKRRWLWVAVTRWATIFKVSCSRGRKALLELIGESFEGILHSDRWGAYNIVASRQRQICWAHLQRDFQALSERKTRAGPVGAWGLREIKRLFAIWHRYQAGELTWAEMRWELVPVRLRLGKLLRQGACCGDSKAEARCRNLLKLWPALLTLAFMPGVEPTNNRAERALRGAVLWRKGCFGNQSDNGLRFTERILTTVATLRQQDRTIVAYVVAAIQAHRTGQVASSLLPTAPLFIKAA
;
A
#
# COMPACT_ATOMS: atom_id res chain seq x y z
N MET A 1 4.18 -62.20 -12.53
CA MET A 1 4.93 -63.09 -13.42
C MET A 1 5.41 -62.25 -14.58
N GLU A 2 6.68 -61.88 -14.59
CA GLU A 2 7.29 -61.17 -15.72
C GLU A 2 7.34 -62.12 -16.91
N THR A 3 6.66 -61.78 -17.99
CA THR A 3 6.72 -62.55 -19.25
C THR A 3 8.08 -62.31 -19.88
N ARG A 4 8.99 -63.25 -19.66
CA ARG A 4 10.25 -63.28 -20.40
C ARG A 4 9.97 -63.47 -21.88
N PRO A 5 10.68 -62.81 -22.80
CA PRO A 5 10.41 -62.85 -24.24
C PRO A 5 10.67 -64.25 -24.87
N PHE A 6 11.33 -65.14 -24.09
CA PHE A 6 11.64 -66.50 -24.53
C PHE A 6 11.19 -67.51 -23.48
N GLY A 7 10.67 -68.68 -23.94
CA GLY A 7 10.28 -69.76 -23.05
C GLY A 7 11.48 -70.34 -22.28
N PRO A 8 11.26 -71.08 -21.16
CA PRO A 8 12.30 -71.67 -20.33
C PRO A 8 13.28 -72.54 -21.14
N GLU A 9 12.78 -73.31 -22.10
CA GLU A 9 13.57 -74.25 -22.95
C GLU A 9 14.62 -73.47 -23.74
N VAL A 10 14.31 -72.31 -24.29
CA VAL A 10 15.22 -71.47 -25.09
C VAL A 10 16.27 -70.81 -24.13
N TRP A 11 15.84 -70.43 -22.96
CA TRP A 11 16.70 -69.78 -21.97
C TRP A 11 17.81 -70.73 -21.44
N GLU A 12 17.49 -72.01 -21.26
CA GLU A 12 18.47 -73.06 -20.80
C GLU A 12 19.46 -73.46 -21.87
N GLN A 13 19.17 -73.27 -23.19
CA GLN A 13 20.07 -73.57 -24.27
C GLN A 13 21.06 -72.47 -24.62
N LEU A 14 20.95 -71.31 -24.03
CA LEU A 14 21.87 -70.19 -24.24
C LEU A 14 23.23 -70.41 -23.50
N PRO A 15 24.35 -69.97 -24.11
CA PRO A 15 25.62 -69.94 -23.42
C PRO A 15 25.51 -69.21 -22.05
N PRO A 16 26.12 -69.69 -20.95
CA PRO A 16 25.90 -69.16 -19.59
C PRO A 16 26.13 -67.65 -19.44
N GLU A 17 27.01 -67.11 -20.29
CA GLU A 17 27.31 -65.67 -20.26
C GLU A 17 26.14 -64.82 -20.75
N VAL A 18 25.27 -65.32 -21.67
CA VAL A 18 24.17 -64.57 -22.28
C VAL A 18 23.03 -64.30 -21.26
N PRO A 19 22.51 -65.31 -20.53
CA PRO A 19 21.56 -65.11 -19.45
C PRO A 19 22.10 -64.17 -18.37
N ALA A 20 23.35 -64.29 -17.99
CA ALA A 20 23.98 -63.41 -17.01
C ALA A 20 24.01 -61.94 -17.49
N TYR A 21 24.36 -61.72 -18.74
CA TYR A 21 24.39 -60.39 -19.34
C TYR A 21 22.99 -59.79 -19.42
N ILE A 22 21.98 -60.54 -19.84
CA ILE A 22 20.57 -60.10 -19.92
C ILE A 22 20.07 -59.69 -18.50
N LEU A 23 20.33 -60.48 -17.49
CA LEU A 23 19.91 -60.15 -16.13
C LEU A 23 20.54 -58.84 -15.59
N VAL A 24 21.82 -58.60 -15.95
CA VAL A 24 22.48 -57.33 -15.59
C VAL A 24 21.79 -56.16 -16.28
N TRP A 25 21.44 -56.28 -17.54
CA TRP A 25 20.73 -55.24 -18.30
C TRP A 25 19.29 -55.03 -17.83
N GLU A 26 18.56 -56.11 -17.49
CA GLU A 26 17.21 -56.01 -16.88
C GLU A 26 17.24 -55.27 -15.58
N GLU A 27 18.23 -55.55 -14.72
CA GLU A 27 18.39 -54.83 -13.47
C GLU A 27 18.77 -53.37 -13.70
N ALA A 28 19.70 -53.09 -14.61
CA ALA A 28 20.07 -51.71 -14.97
C ALA A 28 18.87 -50.93 -15.52
N LEU A 29 18.06 -51.57 -16.40
CA LEU A 29 16.84 -50.97 -16.95
C LEU A 29 15.81 -50.70 -15.84
N ARG A 30 15.61 -51.63 -14.89
CA ARG A 30 14.71 -51.45 -13.75
C ARG A 30 15.14 -50.29 -12.89
N GLN A 31 16.44 -50.16 -12.63
CA GLN A 31 17.00 -49.04 -11.85
C GLN A 31 16.84 -47.72 -12.63
N ALA A 32 17.07 -47.71 -13.93
CA ALA A 32 16.87 -46.52 -14.77
C ALA A 32 15.39 -46.06 -14.79
N LEU A 33 14.45 -46.98 -14.95
CA LEU A 33 13.02 -46.68 -14.91
C LEU A 33 12.57 -46.15 -13.54
N ALA A 34 13.05 -46.75 -12.46
CA ALA A 34 12.80 -46.24 -11.13
C ALA A 34 13.35 -44.81 -10.91
N LYS A 35 14.54 -44.53 -11.47
CA LYS A 35 15.15 -43.22 -11.43
C LYS A 35 14.37 -42.19 -12.25
N ILE A 36 13.90 -42.57 -13.45
CA ILE A 36 13.04 -41.71 -14.28
C ILE A 36 11.77 -41.34 -13.52
N ALA A 37 11.05 -42.33 -12.96
CA ALA A 37 9.84 -42.06 -12.19
C ALA A 37 10.10 -41.12 -10.98
N GLN A 38 11.24 -41.29 -10.31
CA GLN A 38 11.64 -40.37 -9.22
C GLN A 38 11.91 -38.95 -9.71
N LEU A 39 12.58 -38.82 -10.89
CA LEU A 39 12.86 -37.51 -11.49
C LEU A 39 11.57 -36.83 -11.98
N GLU A 40 10.67 -37.55 -12.62
CA GLU A 40 9.36 -37.04 -13.05
C GLU A 40 8.54 -36.52 -11.84
N GLN A 41 8.50 -37.30 -10.75
CA GLN A 41 7.86 -36.83 -9.52
C GLN A 41 8.51 -35.54 -9.04
N ARG A 42 9.85 -35.46 -9.07
CA ARG A 42 10.57 -34.28 -8.60
C ARG A 42 10.34 -33.06 -9.51
N VAL A 43 10.27 -33.23 -10.82
CA VAL A 43 9.92 -32.18 -11.78
C VAL A 43 8.52 -31.66 -11.50
N ASN A 44 7.52 -32.54 -11.39
CA ASN A 44 6.16 -32.17 -11.06
C ASN A 44 6.05 -31.39 -9.73
N GLU A 45 6.81 -31.79 -8.71
CA GLU A 45 6.86 -31.05 -7.42
C GLU A 45 7.47 -29.65 -7.59
N LEU A 46 8.54 -29.52 -8.38
CA LEU A 46 9.20 -28.24 -8.63
C LEU A 46 8.32 -27.31 -9.46
N GLU A 47 7.67 -27.82 -10.50
CA GLU A 47 6.71 -27.06 -11.32
C GLU A 47 5.52 -26.57 -10.47
N ALA A 48 4.97 -27.44 -9.61
CA ALA A 48 3.92 -27.06 -8.68
C ALA A 48 4.37 -25.97 -7.70
N ARG A 49 5.66 -25.96 -7.31
CA ARG A 49 6.22 -24.87 -6.46
C ARG A 49 6.42 -23.57 -7.22
N LEU A 50 6.92 -23.63 -8.45
CA LEU A 50 7.12 -22.46 -9.32
C LEU A 50 5.79 -21.77 -9.67
N ASN A 51 4.75 -22.54 -9.87
CA ASN A 51 3.41 -22.06 -10.24
C ASN A 51 2.60 -21.55 -9.03
N ARG A 52 3.16 -21.56 -7.81
CA ARG A 52 2.46 -21.01 -6.63
C ARG A 52 2.43 -19.49 -6.65
N HIS A 53 1.23 -18.93 -6.46
CA HIS A 53 0.99 -17.51 -6.30
C HIS A 53 -0.24 -17.27 -5.40
N SER A 54 -0.49 -16.02 -5.00
CA SER A 54 -1.57 -15.67 -4.08
C SER A 54 -2.98 -16.00 -4.57
N GLY A 55 -3.16 -16.23 -5.86
CA GLY A 55 -4.46 -16.61 -6.44
C GLY A 55 -4.74 -18.12 -6.39
N ASN A 56 -3.74 -18.98 -6.21
CA ASN A 56 -3.89 -20.43 -6.20
C ASN A 56 -3.34 -21.12 -4.94
N SER A 57 -2.78 -20.33 -4.01
CA SER A 57 -2.19 -20.87 -2.77
C SER A 57 -2.36 -19.88 -1.60
N SER A 58 -1.95 -20.31 -0.42
CA SER A 58 -1.90 -19.46 0.79
C SER A 58 -0.78 -18.43 0.79
N GLN A 59 0.00 -18.33 -0.28
CA GLN A 59 1.09 -17.37 -0.41
C GLN A 59 0.56 -15.93 -0.40
N PRO A 60 1.17 -15.00 0.36
CA PRO A 60 0.75 -13.62 0.34
C PRO A 60 1.13 -12.93 -0.98
N PRO A 61 0.33 -11.97 -1.48
CA PRO A 61 0.61 -11.26 -2.76
C PRO A 61 1.98 -10.59 -2.83
N SER A 62 2.57 -10.27 -1.69
CA SER A 62 3.92 -9.68 -1.62
C SER A 62 5.05 -10.64 -2.01
N GLN A 63 4.77 -11.92 -2.08
CA GLN A 63 5.68 -13.00 -2.46
C GLN A 63 5.38 -13.57 -3.86
N ASP A 64 4.38 -13.04 -4.55
CA ASP A 64 4.06 -13.48 -5.91
C ASP A 64 5.26 -13.23 -6.83
N PRO A 65 5.62 -14.21 -7.68
CA PRO A 65 6.63 -14.00 -8.70
C PRO A 65 6.13 -12.95 -9.72
N PRO A 66 7.04 -12.23 -10.40
CA PRO A 66 6.67 -11.20 -11.36
C PRO A 66 5.70 -11.68 -12.47
N GLN A 67 5.80 -12.94 -12.83
CA GLN A 67 4.99 -13.60 -13.86
C GLN A 67 3.66 -14.17 -13.32
N ALA A 68 3.40 -14.07 -12.00
CA ALA A 68 2.16 -14.58 -11.41
C ALA A 68 0.95 -14.02 -12.16
N PRO A 69 -0.02 -14.88 -12.55
CA PRO A 69 -1.23 -14.41 -13.18
C PRO A 69 -1.89 -13.38 -12.28
N LYS A 70 -2.04 -12.15 -12.77
CA LYS A 70 -2.87 -11.18 -12.05
C LYS A 70 -4.26 -11.78 -11.96
N ASN A 71 -4.87 -11.77 -10.77
CA ASN A 71 -6.25 -12.23 -10.58
C ASN A 71 -7.12 -11.66 -11.68
N ARG A 72 -7.31 -12.42 -12.75
CA ARG A 72 -8.24 -12.05 -13.80
C ARG A 72 -9.62 -12.23 -13.19
N ARG A 73 -10.36 -11.13 -13.03
CA ARG A 73 -11.81 -11.24 -12.91
C ARG A 73 -12.27 -12.20 -13.99
N GLU A 74 -13.20 -13.10 -13.65
CA GLU A 74 -13.82 -13.96 -14.65
C GLU A 74 -14.11 -13.12 -15.88
N LYS A 75 -13.69 -13.61 -17.05
CA LYS A 75 -13.92 -12.89 -18.31
C LYS A 75 -15.40 -12.64 -18.40
N SER A 76 -15.83 -11.40 -18.31
CA SER A 76 -17.24 -11.00 -18.39
C SER A 76 -17.88 -11.25 -19.76
N GLY A 77 -17.16 -11.86 -20.70
CA GLY A 77 -17.55 -12.00 -22.09
C GLY A 77 -17.58 -10.69 -22.88
N ARG A 78 -17.24 -9.56 -22.23
CA ARG A 78 -17.24 -8.23 -22.84
C ARG A 78 -15.87 -7.92 -23.44
N ASN A 79 -15.82 -7.23 -24.56
CA ASN A 79 -14.58 -6.78 -25.16
C ASN A 79 -13.82 -5.81 -24.25
N PRO A 80 -12.47 -5.83 -24.24
CA PRO A 80 -11.68 -4.82 -23.54
C PRO A 80 -11.99 -3.41 -24.05
N GLY A 81 -12.16 -2.45 -23.13
CA GLY A 81 -12.44 -1.06 -23.48
C GLY A 81 -13.81 -0.57 -23.02
N GLY A 82 -14.22 0.61 -23.48
CA GLY A 82 -15.53 1.17 -23.19
C GLY A 82 -16.65 0.31 -23.75
N GLN A 83 -17.64 0.01 -22.91
CA GLN A 83 -18.83 -0.74 -23.34
C GLN A 83 -19.84 0.20 -24.00
N PRO A 84 -20.80 -0.31 -24.82
CA PRO A 84 -21.89 0.51 -25.33
C PRO A 84 -22.56 1.29 -24.19
N GLY A 85 -22.69 2.61 -24.34
CA GLY A 85 -23.22 3.50 -23.31
C GLY A 85 -22.20 3.99 -22.27
N HIS A 86 -20.92 3.57 -22.35
CA HIS A 86 -19.86 4.13 -21.51
C HIS A 86 -19.61 5.59 -21.93
N GLN A 87 -19.88 6.53 -21.06
CA GLN A 87 -19.43 7.91 -21.23
C GLN A 87 -17.89 7.93 -21.11
N GLY A 88 -17.21 8.24 -22.21
CA GLY A 88 -15.76 8.39 -22.23
C GLY A 88 -15.34 9.45 -21.21
N ASN A 89 -14.31 9.14 -20.43
CA ASN A 89 -13.75 10.11 -19.49
C ASN A 89 -12.84 11.06 -20.29
N HIS A 90 -13.42 12.12 -20.83
CA HIS A 90 -12.70 13.17 -21.53
C HIS A 90 -12.37 14.31 -20.57
N ARG A 91 -11.19 14.91 -20.77
CA ARG A 91 -10.85 16.14 -20.06
C ARG A 91 -11.83 17.24 -20.51
N GLU A 92 -12.50 17.87 -19.55
CA GLU A 92 -13.33 19.03 -19.83
C GLU A 92 -12.47 20.17 -20.43
N LEU A 93 -13.00 20.83 -21.44
CA LEU A 93 -12.37 21.99 -22.03
C LEU A 93 -12.36 23.14 -21.01
N ALA A 94 -11.22 23.80 -20.87
CA ALA A 94 -11.15 25.01 -20.08
C ALA A 94 -12.10 26.06 -20.67
N PRO A 95 -12.82 26.81 -19.81
CA PRO A 95 -13.66 27.91 -20.28
C PRO A 95 -12.81 29.01 -20.92
N PRO A 96 -13.35 29.80 -21.87
CA PRO A 96 -12.57 30.75 -22.66
C PRO A 96 -11.71 31.71 -21.86
N GLU A 97 -12.19 32.14 -20.70
CA GLU A 97 -11.49 33.05 -19.78
C GLU A 97 -10.24 32.45 -19.10
N LYS A 98 -10.09 31.14 -19.19
CA LYS A 98 -8.90 30.40 -18.68
C LYS A 98 -7.96 29.94 -19.78
N VAL A 99 -8.18 30.37 -21.02
CA VAL A 99 -7.34 30.00 -22.15
C VAL A 99 -6.33 31.15 -22.39
N ASP A 100 -5.03 30.81 -22.23
CA ASP A 100 -3.94 31.79 -22.35
C ASP A 100 -3.80 32.36 -23.79
N LYS A 101 -4.06 31.51 -24.80
CA LYS A 101 -3.95 31.92 -26.22
C LYS A 101 -4.98 31.19 -27.05
N ILE A 102 -5.74 31.96 -27.82
CA ILE A 102 -6.68 31.47 -28.84
C ILE A 102 -6.06 31.67 -30.21
N VAL A 103 -5.97 30.60 -30.99
CA VAL A 103 -5.49 30.60 -32.37
C VAL A 103 -6.66 30.14 -33.24
N GLU A 104 -7.14 31.04 -34.12
CA GLU A 104 -8.20 30.70 -35.06
C GLU A 104 -7.59 30.12 -36.34
N HIS A 105 -8.05 28.95 -36.73
CA HIS A 105 -7.72 28.35 -38.03
C HIS A 105 -8.94 28.46 -38.95
N ARG A 106 -8.74 29.10 -40.08
CA ARG A 106 -9.82 29.31 -41.07
C ARG A 106 -9.41 28.62 -42.37
N ALA A 107 -10.29 27.88 -42.97
CA ALA A 107 -10.08 27.35 -44.30
C ALA A 107 -10.22 28.49 -45.32
N GLU A 108 -9.21 28.69 -46.13
CA GLU A 108 -9.21 29.76 -47.15
C GLU A 108 -9.88 29.33 -48.44
N THR A 109 -9.79 28.04 -48.78
CA THR A 109 -10.31 27.50 -50.05
C THR A 109 -11.16 26.24 -49.78
N CYS A 110 -12.18 26.05 -50.60
CA CYS A 110 -13.04 24.89 -50.58
C CYS A 110 -12.26 23.64 -51.06
N PRO A 111 -12.19 22.53 -50.28
CA PRO A 111 -11.48 21.32 -50.66
C PRO A 111 -12.10 20.58 -51.86
N HIS A 112 -13.39 20.87 -52.20
CA HIS A 112 -14.10 20.22 -53.29
C HIS A 112 -13.98 20.96 -54.62
N CYS A 113 -14.16 22.31 -54.62
CA CYS A 113 -14.15 23.09 -55.83
C CYS A 113 -13.01 24.11 -55.95
N ARG A 114 -12.15 24.24 -54.92
CA ARG A 114 -11.00 25.14 -54.81
C ARG A 114 -11.37 26.64 -54.88
N SER A 115 -12.65 27.01 -54.79
CA SER A 115 -13.08 28.41 -54.71
C SER A 115 -12.70 29.00 -53.35
N ALA A 116 -12.43 30.30 -53.30
CA ALA A 116 -12.18 31.03 -52.05
C ALA A 116 -13.43 30.98 -51.16
N LEU A 117 -13.22 30.69 -49.87
CA LEU A 117 -14.28 30.67 -48.86
C LEU A 117 -14.52 32.07 -48.29
N GLN A 118 -15.80 32.44 -48.15
CA GLN A 118 -16.19 33.68 -47.50
C GLN A 118 -16.37 33.46 -46.00
N HIS A 119 -15.64 34.19 -45.17
CA HIS A 119 -15.74 34.20 -43.72
C HIS A 119 -16.57 35.46 -43.32
N GLY A 120 -17.80 35.29 -42.96
CA GLY A 120 -18.69 36.37 -42.53
C GLY A 120 -19.89 35.86 -41.75
N ALA A 121 -20.73 36.76 -41.27
CA ALA A 121 -21.88 36.47 -40.42
C ALA A 121 -22.96 35.63 -41.14
N ALA A 122 -22.65 34.39 -41.48
CA ALA A 122 -23.65 33.45 -41.95
C ALA A 122 -24.52 33.03 -40.77
N ARG A 123 -25.83 33.28 -40.86
CA ARG A 123 -26.82 32.92 -39.83
C ARG A 123 -26.91 31.41 -39.50
N GLN A 124 -26.10 30.56 -40.12
CA GLN A 124 -26.12 29.08 -39.98
C GLN A 124 -24.71 28.47 -40.00
N ALA A 125 -23.67 29.17 -39.52
CA ALA A 125 -22.36 28.56 -39.37
C ALA A 125 -22.42 27.42 -38.32
N PRO A 126 -21.81 26.26 -38.58
CA PRO A 126 -21.74 25.18 -37.58
C PRO A 126 -21.01 25.67 -36.33
N ALA A 127 -21.30 25.05 -35.20
CA ALA A 127 -20.61 25.35 -33.93
C ALA A 127 -19.09 25.24 -34.10
N VAL A 128 -18.37 26.19 -33.51
CA VAL A 128 -16.90 26.20 -33.54
C VAL A 128 -16.39 24.95 -32.81
N GLU A 129 -15.64 24.12 -33.52
CA GLU A 129 -14.92 23.01 -32.90
C GLU A 129 -13.73 23.56 -32.11
N ARG A 130 -13.62 23.17 -30.85
CA ARG A 130 -12.57 23.64 -29.94
C ARG A 130 -11.61 22.50 -29.64
N HIS A 131 -10.32 22.71 -29.94
CA HIS A 131 -9.24 21.82 -29.57
C HIS A 131 -8.29 22.57 -28.65
N GLN A 132 -7.96 22.00 -27.48
CA GLN A 132 -7.07 22.60 -26.48
C GLN A 132 -5.84 21.77 -26.26
N VAL A 133 -4.67 22.35 -26.42
CA VAL A 133 -3.37 21.81 -26.07
C VAL A 133 -2.91 22.45 -24.77
N TRP A 134 -2.54 21.65 -23.79
CA TRP A 134 -2.04 22.12 -22.51
C TRP A 134 -0.53 21.86 -22.46
N GLU A 135 0.24 22.93 -22.28
CA GLU A 135 1.69 22.90 -22.21
C GLU A 135 2.15 23.40 -20.83
N LEU A 136 3.27 22.89 -20.34
CA LEU A 136 3.92 23.41 -19.14
C LEU A 136 4.81 24.59 -19.53
N PRO A 137 4.68 25.75 -18.86
CA PRO A 137 5.65 26.83 -19.06
C PRO A 137 7.02 26.45 -18.49
N GLU A 138 8.08 27.08 -18.96
CA GLU A 138 9.39 26.98 -18.31
C GLU A 138 9.28 27.44 -16.86
N ILE A 139 9.80 26.62 -15.93
CA ILE A 139 9.75 26.89 -14.50
C ILE A 139 11.05 27.55 -14.06
N HIS A 140 11.00 28.83 -13.75
CA HIS A 140 12.13 29.59 -13.22
C HIS A 140 11.96 29.87 -11.73
N PRO A 141 13.07 29.81 -10.91
CA PRO A 141 13.01 30.20 -9.52
C PRO A 141 12.81 31.72 -9.40
N ILE A 142 12.05 32.14 -8.39
CA ILE A 142 12.04 33.55 -7.96
C ILE A 142 13.25 33.76 -7.06
N ILE A 143 14.16 34.66 -7.44
CA ILE A 143 15.36 35.00 -6.68
C ILE A 143 15.12 36.33 -5.97
N ILE A 144 15.20 36.30 -4.64
CA ILE A 144 15.08 37.50 -3.80
C ILE A 144 16.42 37.74 -3.13
N GLU A 145 17.01 38.92 -3.35
CA GLU A 145 18.26 39.35 -2.72
C GLU A 145 17.96 40.25 -1.52
N HIS A 146 18.42 39.86 -0.33
CA HIS A 146 18.32 40.64 0.89
C HIS A 146 19.67 41.32 1.17
N ARG A 147 19.71 42.65 1.08
CA ARG A 147 20.94 43.46 1.32
C ARG A 147 20.91 44.06 2.70
N LEU A 148 21.84 43.61 3.57
CA LEU A 148 21.99 44.10 4.92
C LEU A 148 22.97 45.31 4.91
N LEU A 149 22.39 46.50 4.83
CA LEU A 149 23.17 47.73 4.74
C LEU A 149 23.62 48.18 6.15
N ALA A 150 24.93 48.31 6.34
CA ALA A 150 25.48 48.81 7.62
C ALA A 150 25.26 50.32 7.72
N GLY A 151 24.89 50.76 8.92
CA GLY A 151 24.77 52.17 9.32
C GLY A 151 25.91 52.57 10.26
N TRP A 152 26.46 53.79 10.08
CA TRP A 152 27.43 54.35 11.00
C TRP A 152 26.71 55.01 12.20
N CYS A 153 27.10 54.64 13.42
CA CYS A 153 26.60 55.26 14.62
C CYS A 153 27.61 56.38 15.06
N PRO A 154 27.27 57.66 14.97
CA PRO A 154 28.18 58.72 15.32
C PRO A 154 28.45 58.79 16.86
N HIS A 155 27.52 58.28 17.67
CA HIS A 155 27.68 58.25 19.11
C HIS A 155 28.62 57.18 19.59
N CYS A 156 28.45 55.90 19.10
CA CYS A 156 29.34 54.79 19.44
C CYS A 156 30.57 54.72 18.54
N GLN A 157 30.68 55.53 17.50
CA GLN A 157 31.72 55.52 16.49
C GLN A 157 31.98 54.13 15.89
N SER A 158 30.90 53.41 15.57
CA SER A 158 30.94 52.04 15.09
C SER A 158 29.94 51.79 13.97
N TRP A 159 30.26 50.83 13.08
CA TRP A 159 29.36 50.34 12.08
C TRP A 159 28.41 49.28 12.68
N VAL A 160 27.12 49.44 12.47
CA VAL A 160 26.09 48.50 12.89
C VAL A 160 25.45 47.90 11.64
N LYS A 161 25.39 46.56 11.58
CA LYS A 161 24.65 45.84 10.54
C LYS A 161 23.31 45.36 11.11
N PRO A 162 22.21 45.44 10.35
CA PRO A 162 20.97 44.80 10.73
C PRO A 162 21.12 43.28 10.67
N GLU A 163 20.32 42.59 11.49
CA GLU A 163 20.18 41.15 11.37
C GLU A 163 19.17 40.80 10.25
N LEU A 164 19.34 39.61 9.65
CA LEU A 164 18.37 39.10 8.69
C LEU A 164 17.05 38.78 9.42
N PRO A 165 15.88 39.23 8.90
CA PRO A 165 14.60 38.92 9.51
C PRO A 165 14.41 37.41 9.72
N ALA A 166 13.84 37.01 10.87
CA ALA A 166 13.74 35.60 11.26
C ALA A 166 12.89 34.77 10.28
N GLU A 167 11.89 35.39 9.67
CA GLU A 167 10.99 34.76 8.67
C GLU A 167 11.71 34.33 7.39
N ILE A 168 12.86 34.93 7.06
CA ILE A 168 13.66 34.58 5.88
C ILE A 168 14.44 33.30 6.15
N GLY A 169 14.85 33.08 7.41
CA GLY A 169 15.66 31.96 7.82
C GLY A 169 17.10 32.04 7.31
N ARG A 170 17.95 31.09 7.70
CA ARG A 170 19.35 31.02 7.28
C ARG A 170 19.56 30.22 5.97
N SER A 171 18.52 29.54 5.50
CA SER A 171 18.57 28.75 4.27
C SER A 171 18.55 29.65 3.03
N ALA A 172 19.41 29.38 2.05
CA ALA A 172 19.34 29.99 0.74
C ALA A 172 18.12 29.57 -0.09
N PHE A 173 17.29 28.63 0.44
CA PHE A 173 16.15 28.06 -0.24
C PHE A 173 14.84 28.43 0.46
N GLY A 174 13.88 28.94 -0.30
CA GLY A 174 12.58 29.31 0.20
C GLY A 174 11.72 28.11 0.64
N PRO A 175 10.69 28.35 1.50
CA PRO A 175 9.90 27.28 2.10
C PRO A 175 9.13 26.42 1.06
N ARG A 176 8.76 26.99 -0.11
CA ARG A 176 8.09 26.25 -1.17
C ARG A 176 9.02 25.22 -1.85
N LEU A 177 10.26 25.62 -2.15
CA LEU A 177 11.28 24.70 -2.70
C LEU A 177 11.60 23.60 -1.69
N GLN A 178 11.78 23.95 -0.42
CA GLN A 178 12.02 23.01 0.67
C GLN A 178 10.88 22.02 0.83
N ALA A 179 9.63 22.47 0.78
CA ALA A 179 8.46 21.60 0.82
C ALA A 179 8.45 20.57 -0.33
N TRP A 180 8.80 21.01 -1.55
CA TRP A 180 8.94 20.11 -2.68
C TRP A 180 10.07 19.09 -2.49
N VAL A 181 11.22 19.49 -1.97
CA VAL A 181 12.32 18.56 -1.64
C VAL A 181 11.85 17.47 -0.69
N ALA A 182 11.16 17.84 0.40
CA ALA A 182 10.65 16.87 1.36
C ALA A 182 9.58 15.95 0.76
N ILE A 183 8.67 16.49 -0.05
CA ILE A 183 7.59 15.73 -0.70
C ILE A 183 8.15 14.79 -1.78
N LEU A 184 9.09 15.24 -2.61
CA LEU A 184 9.74 14.41 -3.61
C LEU A 184 10.46 13.23 -2.95
N THR A 185 11.18 13.47 -1.87
CA THR A 185 11.88 12.43 -1.10
C THR A 185 10.88 11.48 -0.41
N GLY A 186 9.93 12.00 0.37
CA GLY A 186 9.06 11.20 1.22
C GLY A 186 7.89 10.55 0.47
N ARG A 187 7.09 11.35 -0.27
CA ARG A 187 5.90 10.88 -0.98
C ARG A 187 6.23 10.20 -2.30
N PHE A 188 7.08 10.86 -3.11
CA PHE A 188 7.44 10.36 -4.44
C PHE A 188 8.62 9.40 -4.40
N ARG A 189 9.27 9.23 -3.23
CA ARG A 189 10.30 8.22 -2.99
C ARG A 189 11.55 8.39 -3.84
N GLN A 190 11.80 9.62 -4.28
CA GLN A 190 12.99 9.95 -5.05
C GLN A 190 14.23 9.87 -4.14
N SER A 191 15.34 9.37 -4.68
CA SER A 191 16.62 9.48 -4.00
C SER A 191 17.05 10.94 -3.97
N ARG A 192 17.89 11.33 -3.02
CA ARG A 192 18.39 12.70 -2.93
C ARG A 192 19.10 13.15 -4.22
N ARG A 193 19.82 12.23 -4.88
CA ARG A 193 20.46 12.50 -6.18
C ARG A 193 19.44 12.80 -7.27
N GLN A 194 18.37 12.03 -7.34
CA GLN A 194 17.28 12.29 -8.28
C GLN A 194 16.56 13.62 -7.99
N VAL A 195 16.42 14.01 -6.72
CA VAL A 195 15.86 15.34 -6.38
C VAL A 195 16.78 16.47 -6.84
N VAL A 196 18.11 16.34 -6.65
CA VAL A 196 19.09 17.31 -7.18
C VAL A 196 18.97 17.44 -8.70
N GLU A 197 18.96 16.30 -9.40
CA GLU A 197 18.85 16.24 -10.86
C GLU A 197 17.53 16.88 -11.34
N LEU A 198 16.40 16.51 -10.74
CA LEU A 198 15.09 17.04 -11.08
C LEU A 198 15.01 18.56 -10.88
N LEU A 199 15.54 19.10 -9.78
CA LEU A 199 15.53 20.54 -9.52
C LEU A 199 16.38 21.30 -10.53
N ARG A 200 17.52 20.73 -10.93
CA ARG A 200 18.37 21.31 -11.96
C ARG A 200 17.68 21.31 -13.32
N GLU A 201 17.15 20.17 -13.76
CA GLU A 201 16.57 20.00 -15.10
C GLU A 201 15.23 20.72 -15.24
N LEU A 202 14.37 20.68 -14.21
CA LEU A 202 13.03 21.24 -14.29
C LEU A 202 12.96 22.72 -13.92
N CYS A 203 13.79 23.15 -12.97
CA CYS A 203 13.68 24.48 -12.37
C CYS A 203 14.96 25.33 -12.52
N GLY A 204 16.03 24.81 -13.10
CA GLY A 204 17.33 25.49 -13.18
C GLY A 204 18.00 25.72 -11.81
N VAL A 205 17.60 25.00 -10.75
CA VAL A 205 18.09 25.22 -9.39
C VAL A 205 19.18 24.21 -9.03
N ASN A 206 20.38 24.71 -8.75
CA ASN A 206 21.49 23.88 -8.28
C ASN A 206 21.47 23.75 -6.76
N VAL A 207 21.32 22.51 -6.25
CA VAL A 207 21.26 22.18 -4.83
C VAL A 207 22.25 21.07 -4.51
N SER A 208 23.03 21.22 -3.43
CA SER A 208 23.93 20.15 -2.99
C SER A 208 23.18 19.02 -2.29
N LEU A 209 23.79 17.82 -2.27
CA LEU A 209 23.23 16.69 -1.50
C LEU A 209 23.12 17.01 0.00
N GLY A 210 24.08 17.76 0.55
CA GLY A 210 24.03 18.23 1.94
C GLY A 210 22.85 19.17 2.18
N SER A 211 22.60 20.10 1.26
CA SER A 211 21.44 21.00 1.36
C SER A 211 20.11 20.22 1.31
N ILE A 212 19.97 19.23 0.42
CA ILE A 212 18.77 18.36 0.39
C ILE A 212 18.58 17.69 1.75
N GLN A 213 19.65 17.20 2.39
CA GLN A 213 19.57 16.61 3.73
C GLN A 213 19.09 17.61 4.76
N SER A 214 19.71 18.79 4.84
CA SER A 214 19.37 19.83 5.81
C SER A 214 17.91 20.30 5.64
N LEU A 215 17.45 20.47 4.39
CA LEU A 215 16.06 20.85 4.09
C LEU A 215 15.04 19.78 4.54
N CYS A 216 15.39 18.50 4.40
CA CYS A 216 14.55 17.40 4.92
C CYS A 216 14.53 17.37 6.45
N GLU A 217 15.66 17.64 7.11
CA GLU A 217 15.75 17.68 8.58
C GLU A 217 14.96 18.85 9.15
N GLU A 218 15.14 20.06 8.64
CA GLU A 218 14.35 21.24 9.04
C GLU A 218 12.86 21.01 8.80
N THR A 219 12.47 20.43 7.68
CA THR A 219 11.06 20.05 7.45
C THR A 219 10.56 19.04 8.47
N SER A 220 11.40 18.04 8.82
CA SER A 220 11.05 17.09 9.87
C SER A 220 10.81 17.78 11.22
N GLU A 221 11.63 18.74 11.57
CA GLU A 221 11.47 19.52 12.82
C GLU A 221 10.18 20.36 12.81
N ALA A 222 9.90 21.03 11.69
CA ALA A 222 8.66 21.78 11.50
C ALA A 222 7.39 20.92 11.67
N LEU A 223 7.47 19.62 11.36
CA LEU A 223 6.37 18.67 11.47
C LEU A 223 6.33 17.93 12.83
N ALA A 224 7.23 18.24 13.77
CA ALA A 224 7.35 17.48 15.02
C ALA A 224 6.11 17.59 15.91
N VAL A 225 5.62 18.79 16.16
CA VAL A 225 4.47 19.03 17.04
C VAL A 225 3.18 18.46 16.44
N PRO A 226 2.79 18.78 15.18
CA PRO A 226 1.58 18.20 14.60
C PRO A 226 1.64 16.68 14.45
N TYR A 227 2.81 16.10 14.26
CA TYR A 227 2.99 14.65 14.30
C TYR A 227 2.67 14.09 15.69
N GLN A 228 3.18 14.70 16.74
CA GLN A 228 2.98 14.23 18.11
C GLN A 228 1.51 14.35 18.54
N GLU A 229 0.86 15.46 18.23
CA GLU A 229 -0.59 15.66 18.46
C GLU A 229 -1.43 14.57 17.76
N ALA A 230 -1.15 14.34 16.48
CA ALA A 230 -1.84 13.33 15.71
C ALA A 230 -1.60 11.91 16.25
N LYS A 231 -0.40 11.62 16.77
CA LYS A 231 -0.07 10.35 17.41
C LYS A 231 -0.84 10.16 18.72
N GLU A 232 -0.90 11.19 19.57
CA GLU A 232 -1.63 11.16 20.84
C GLU A 232 -3.14 10.96 20.63
N ALA A 233 -3.69 11.54 19.57
CA ALA A 233 -5.10 11.37 19.20
C ALA A 233 -5.50 9.92 18.83
N VAL A 234 -4.54 9.04 18.53
CA VAL A 234 -4.83 7.61 18.28
C VAL A 234 -5.42 6.96 19.53
N ALA A 235 -4.95 7.31 20.73
CA ALA A 235 -5.44 6.75 21.98
C ALA A 235 -6.93 7.03 22.22
N GLN A 236 -7.47 8.12 21.61
CA GLN A 236 -8.86 8.54 21.73
C GLN A 236 -9.75 8.07 20.55
N ALA A 237 -9.20 7.25 19.65
CA ALA A 237 -9.93 6.83 18.47
C ALA A 237 -10.90 5.68 18.78
N ASP A 238 -12.13 5.77 18.27
CA ASP A 238 -13.13 4.69 18.39
C ASP A 238 -12.69 3.41 17.67
N VAL A 239 -11.94 3.58 16.57
CA VAL A 239 -11.44 2.49 15.74
C VAL A 239 -10.03 2.83 15.23
N ALA A 240 -9.10 1.89 15.36
CA ALA A 240 -7.76 1.97 14.79
C ALA A 240 -7.42 0.71 13.99
N PHE A 241 -6.98 0.90 12.74
CA PHE A 241 -6.44 -0.16 11.89
C PHE A 241 -4.93 -0.15 12.04
N VAL A 242 -4.35 -1.23 12.55
CA VAL A 242 -2.92 -1.30 12.83
C VAL A 242 -2.28 -2.45 12.07
N ASP A 243 -1.11 -2.17 11.51
CA ASP A 243 -0.27 -3.16 10.83
C ASP A 243 1.20 -2.75 10.92
N GLU A 244 2.13 -3.65 10.63
CA GLU A 244 3.55 -3.35 10.63
C GLU A 244 4.30 -4.04 9.50
N THR A 245 5.40 -3.43 9.10
CA THR A 245 6.31 -4.01 8.10
C THR A 245 7.76 -3.88 8.53
N GLY A 246 8.63 -4.80 8.09
CA GLY A 246 10.06 -4.67 8.34
C GLY A 246 10.59 -3.34 7.79
N TRP A 247 11.50 -2.71 8.53
CA TRP A 247 12.25 -1.52 8.15
C TRP A 247 13.73 -1.74 8.46
N LYS A 248 14.60 -0.82 8.04
CA LYS A 248 16.03 -0.88 8.37
C LYS A 248 16.55 0.50 8.76
N GLU A 249 17.45 0.52 9.70
CA GLU A 249 18.33 1.63 10.01
C GLU A 249 19.76 1.13 9.89
N GLN A 250 20.47 1.59 8.85
CA GLN A 250 21.74 0.98 8.47
C GLN A 250 21.58 -0.54 8.28
N ALA A 251 22.40 -1.36 8.94
CA ALA A 251 22.28 -2.82 8.98
C ALA A 251 21.29 -3.35 10.04
N LYS A 252 20.81 -2.49 10.96
CA LYS A 252 19.95 -2.89 12.08
C LYS A 252 18.51 -3.07 11.61
N ARG A 253 17.87 -4.16 12.05
CA ARG A 253 16.45 -4.40 11.79
C ARG A 253 15.59 -3.45 12.63
N ARG A 254 14.63 -2.79 11.97
CA ARG A 254 13.58 -1.97 12.54
C ARG A 254 12.22 -2.42 12.04
N TRP A 255 11.16 -1.87 12.60
CA TRP A 255 9.79 -2.13 12.20
C TRP A 255 9.06 -0.81 12.02
N LEU A 256 8.45 -0.63 10.86
CA LEU A 256 7.57 0.49 10.59
C LEU A 256 6.15 0.05 10.89
N TRP A 257 5.57 0.65 11.90
CA TRP A 257 4.19 0.49 12.33
C TRP A 257 3.32 1.57 11.70
N VAL A 258 2.04 1.25 11.48
CA VAL A 258 1.02 2.22 11.06
C VAL A 258 -0.22 2.06 11.92
N ALA A 259 -0.83 3.17 12.31
CA ALA A 259 -2.18 3.23 12.85
C ALA A 259 -3.02 4.15 11.96
N VAL A 260 -4.12 3.64 11.44
CA VAL A 260 -5.09 4.40 10.63
C VAL A 260 -6.36 4.56 11.44
N THR A 261 -6.72 5.80 11.75
CA THR A 261 -7.96 6.16 12.41
C THR A 261 -8.86 6.93 11.44
N ARG A 262 -10.04 7.34 11.87
CA ARG A 262 -10.89 8.23 11.06
C ARG A 262 -10.27 9.63 10.86
N TRP A 263 -9.38 10.05 11.77
CA TRP A 263 -8.80 11.40 11.78
C TRP A 263 -7.46 11.49 11.08
N ALA A 264 -6.61 10.49 11.27
CA ALA A 264 -5.22 10.53 10.87
C ALA A 264 -4.66 9.14 10.58
N THR A 265 -3.58 9.12 9.80
CA THR A 265 -2.74 7.94 9.56
C THR A 265 -1.35 8.19 10.12
N ILE A 266 -0.96 7.47 11.15
CA ILE A 266 0.27 7.65 11.90
C ILE A 266 1.27 6.55 11.57
N PHE A 267 2.51 6.95 11.29
CA PHE A 267 3.63 6.02 11.11
C PHE A 267 4.63 6.15 12.25
N LYS A 268 5.11 5.03 12.77
CA LYS A 268 6.11 4.97 13.84
C LYS A 268 7.15 3.90 13.53
N VAL A 269 8.43 4.24 13.62
CA VAL A 269 9.52 3.27 13.52
C VAL A 269 9.91 2.81 14.92
N SER A 270 10.00 1.50 15.14
CA SER A 270 10.41 0.91 16.41
C SER A 270 11.51 -0.13 16.20
N CYS A 271 12.34 -0.35 17.22
CA CYS A 271 13.30 -1.46 17.25
C CYS A 271 12.63 -2.83 17.43
N SER A 272 11.36 -2.85 17.83
CA SER A 272 10.63 -4.07 18.19
C SER A 272 9.35 -4.26 17.36
N ARG A 273 8.99 -5.52 17.13
CA ARG A 273 7.65 -5.95 16.65
C ARG A 273 6.73 -6.34 17.81
N GLY A 274 7.11 -6.03 19.03
CA GLY A 274 6.45 -6.52 20.24
C GLY A 274 5.39 -5.55 20.80
N ARG A 275 4.84 -5.94 21.96
CA ARG A 275 3.77 -5.22 22.68
C ARG A 275 4.14 -3.77 23.00
N LYS A 276 5.39 -3.49 23.38
CA LYS A 276 5.86 -2.15 23.71
C LYS A 276 5.71 -1.21 22.50
N ALA A 277 6.11 -1.66 21.31
CA ALA A 277 5.99 -0.86 20.10
C ALA A 277 4.53 -0.58 19.72
N LEU A 278 3.62 -1.53 19.95
CA LEU A 278 2.19 -1.31 19.77
C LEU A 278 1.67 -0.25 20.75
N LEU A 279 2.01 -0.33 22.03
CA LEU A 279 1.59 0.66 23.04
C LEU A 279 2.16 2.04 22.76
N GLU A 280 3.41 2.13 22.30
CA GLU A 280 4.01 3.40 21.86
C GLU A 280 3.25 4.04 20.67
N LEU A 281 2.54 3.23 19.86
CA LEU A 281 1.77 3.71 18.72
C LEU A 281 0.34 4.10 19.09
N ILE A 282 -0.39 3.22 19.81
CA ILE A 282 -1.82 3.41 20.08
C ILE A 282 -2.10 4.10 21.43
N GLY A 283 -1.09 4.21 22.31
CA GLY A 283 -1.24 4.68 23.70
C GLY A 283 -1.70 3.55 24.65
N GLU A 284 -1.35 3.71 25.93
CA GLU A 284 -1.73 2.74 26.97
C GLU A 284 -3.23 2.81 27.33
N SER A 285 -3.85 3.96 27.10
CA SER A 285 -5.27 4.25 27.38
C SER A 285 -6.20 3.99 26.19
N PHE A 286 -5.75 3.25 25.16
CA PHE A 286 -6.59 2.97 23.99
C PHE A 286 -7.76 2.04 24.36
N GLU A 287 -8.99 2.52 24.24
CA GLU A 287 -10.23 1.80 24.54
C GLU A 287 -11.06 1.44 23.29
N GLY A 288 -10.64 1.89 22.11
CA GLY A 288 -11.34 1.68 20.86
C GLY A 288 -11.23 0.24 20.32
N ILE A 289 -11.76 0.03 19.13
CA ILE A 289 -11.65 -1.25 18.42
C ILE A 289 -10.38 -1.28 17.59
N LEU A 290 -9.50 -2.24 17.88
CA LEU A 290 -8.27 -2.48 17.16
C LEU A 290 -8.48 -3.49 16.02
N HIS A 291 -8.32 -3.04 14.78
CA HIS A 291 -8.23 -3.94 13.62
C HIS A 291 -6.78 -4.40 13.42
N SER A 292 -6.57 -5.70 13.34
CA SER A 292 -5.22 -6.27 13.16
C SER A 292 -5.27 -7.67 12.56
N ASP A 293 -4.11 -8.22 12.22
CA ASP A 293 -3.94 -9.66 12.05
C ASP A 293 -3.95 -10.40 13.41
N ARG A 294 -3.49 -11.65 13.43
CA ARG A 294 -3.42 -12.48 14.64
C ARG A 294 -2.04 -12.48 15.30
N TRP A 295 -1.17 -11.52 14.98
CA TRP A 295 0.15 -11.48 15.61
C TRP A 295 0.04 -11.31 17.13
N GLY A 296 0.93 -12.01 17.86
CA GLY A 296 0.84 -12.09 19.34
C GLY A 296 0.99 -10.76 20.08
N ALA A 297 1.61 -9.74 19.49
CA ALA A 297 1.74 -8.42 20.09
C ALA A 297 0.37 -7.78 20.36
N TYR A 298 -0.63 -8.03 19.50
CA TYR A 298 -1.97 -7.47 19.61
C TYR A 298 -2.82 -8.09 20.74
N ASN A 299 -2.35 -9.19 21.36
CA ASN A 299 -3.09 -9.84 22.45
C ASN A 299 -3.10 -9.03 23.77
N ILE A 300 -2.40 -7.90 23.83
CA ILE A 300 -2.50 -6.95 24.94
C ILE A 300 -3.85 -6.22 24.96
N VAL A 301 -4.46 -6.06 23.78
CA VAL A 301 -5.82 -5.51 23.65
C VAL A 301 -6.82 -6.64 23.84
N ALA A 302 -7.82 -6.41 24.68
CA ALA A 302 -8.85 -7.39 24.98
C ALA A 302 -9.56 -7.87 23.70
N SER A 303 -9.85 -9.16 23.59
CA SER A 303 -10.45 -9.75 22.38
C SER A 303 -11.81 -9.12 21.99
N ARG A 304 -12.54 -8.53 22.94
CA ARG A 304 -13.80 -7.79 22.69
C ARG A 304 -13.57 -6.42 22.05
N GLN A 305 -12.39 -5.87 22.21
CA GLN A 305 -11.95 -4.60 21.62
C GLN A 305 -11.11 -4.82 20.35
N ARG A 306 -11.24 -5.96 19.71
CA ARG A 306 -10.50 -6.29 18.48
C ARG A 306 -11.43 -6.77 17.38
N GLN A 307 -11.05 -6.47 16.13
CA GLN A 307 -11.55 -7.13 14.94
C GLN A 307 -10.37 -7.76 14.20
N ILE A 308 -10.41 -9.08 14.04
CA ILE A 308 -9.38 -9.80 13.30
C ILE A 308 -9.67 -9.71 11.80
N CYS A 309 -8.63 -9.45 11.02
CA CYS A 309 -8.69 -9.34 9.57
C CYS A 309 -9.08 -10.68 8.91
N TRP A 310 -10.24 -10.72 8.27
CA TRP A 310 -10.75 -11.90 7.57
C TRP A 310 -9.95 -12.25 6.30
N ALA A 311 -9.28 -11.28 5.67
CA ALA A 311 -8.37 -11.56 4.55
C ALA A 311 -7.16 -12.42 4.99
N HIS A 312 -6.65 -12.21 6.20
CA HIS A 312 -5.61 -13.06 6.78
C HIS A 312 -6.17 -14.44 7.16
N LEU A 313 -7.38 -14.50 7.73
CA LEU A 313 -8.03 -15.78 8.03
C LEU A 313 -8.31 -16.59 6.77
N GLN A 314 -8.67 -15.94 5.66
CA GLN A 314 -8.85 -16.61 4.38
C GLN A 314 -7.56 -17.33 3.95
N ARG A 315 -6.41 -16.67 4.03
CA ARG A 315 -5.10 -17.30 3.74
C ARG A 315 -4.79 -18.45 4.70
N ASP A 316 -5.15 -18.30 5.96
CA ASP A 316 -4.98 -19.35 6.96
C ASP A 316 -5.81 -20.60 6.64
N PHE A 317 -7.07 -20.45 6.29
CA PHE A 317 -7.93 -21.56 5.89
C PHE A 317 -7.54 -22.13 4.52
N GLN A 318 -7.04 -21.30 3.61
CA GLN A 318 -6.46 -21.75 2.35
C GLN A 318 -5.27 -22.67 2.59
N ALA A 319 -4.35 -22.27 3.49
CA ALA A 319 -3.21 -23.11 3.86
C ALA A 319 -3.61 -24.45 4.51
N LEU A 320 -4.74 -24.49 5.22
CA LEU A 320 -5.28 -25.75 5.74
C LEU A 320 -5.90 -26.59 4.62
N SER A 321 -6.63 -25.97 3.67
CA SER A 321 -7.28 -26.69 2.57
C SER A 321 -6.31 -27.34 1.59
N GLU A 322 -5.12 -26.79 1.46
CA GLU A 322 -4.03 -27.32 0.61
C GLU A 322 -3.38 -28.60 1.20
N ARG A 323 -3.69 -28.95 2.45
CA ARG A 323 -3.11 -30.13 3.11
C ARG A 323 -3.88 -31.40 2.76
N LYS A 324 -3.16 -32.45 2.40
CA LYS A 324 -3.69 -33.80 2.14
C LYS A 324 -3.96 -34.60 3.43
N THR A 325 -4.39 -33.91 4.52
CA THR A 325 -4.64 -34.49 5.82
C THR A 325 -6.08 -34.13 6.25
N ARG A 326 -6.48 -34.53 7.47
CA ARG A 326 -7.76 -34.14 8.08
C ARG A 326 -7.94 -32.63 8.22
N ALA A 327 -6.86 -31.83 8.04
CA ALA A 327 -6.93 -30.37 7.95
C ALA A 327 -7.62 -29.85 6.66
N GLY A 328 -7.52 -30.58 5.55
CA GLY A 328 -8.08 -30.17 4.24
C GLY A 328 -9.58 -29.84 4.31
N PRO A 329 -10.44 -30.75 4.78
CA PRO A 329 -11.88 -30.49 4.96
C PRO A 329 -12.18 -29.30 5.89
N VAL A 330 -11.41 -29.12 6.97
CA VAL A 330 -11.52 -27.96 7.89
C VAL A 330 -11.24 -26.65 7.15
N GLY A 331 -10.16 -26.63 6.35
CA GLY A 331 -9.79 -25.49 5.51
C GLY A 331 -10.88 -25.15 4.50
N ALA A 332 -11.33 -26.14 3.74
CA ALA A 332 -12.37 -25.97 2.72
C ALA A 332 -13.72 -25.48 3.32
N TRP A 333 -14.09 -25.96 4.50
CA TRP A 333 -15.28 -25.47 5.19
C TRP A 333 -15.09 -23.99 5.61
N GLY A 334 -13.93 -23.65 6.21
CA GLY A 334 -13.62 -22.27 6.60
C GLY A 334 -13.73 -21.30 5.42
N LEU A 335 -13.18 -21.66 4.28
CA LEU A 335 -13.26 -20.84 3.06
C LEU A 335 -14.70 -20.61 2.58
N ARG A 336 -15.59 -21.62 2.70
CA ARG A 336 -17.01 -21.46 2.37
C ARG A 336 -17.70 -20.46 3.29
N GLU A 337 -17.43 -20.51 4.59
CA GLU A 337 -18.04 -19.56 5.54
C GLU A 337 -17.50 -18.14 5.33
N ILE A 338 -16.21 -17.99 5.00
CA ILE A 338 -15.63 -16.70 4.66
C ILE A 338 -16.25 -16.11 3.39
N LYS A 339 -16.46 -16.93 2.34
CA LYS A 339 -17.16 -16.50 1.13
C LYS A 339 -18.56 -15.97 1.43
N ARG A 340 -19.31 -16.65 2.32
CA ARG A 340 -20.64 -16.20 2.76
C ARG A 340 -20.58 -14.88 3.51
N LEU A 341 -19.63 -14.75 4.45
CA LEU A 341 -19.44 -13.51 5.20
C LEU A 341 -19.17 -12.33 4.27
N PHE A 342 -18.25 -12.48 3.32
CA PHE A 342 -17.96 -11.42 2.37
C PHE A 342 -19.11 -11.12 1.41
N ALA A 343 -19.92 -12.11 1.01
CA ALA A 343 -21.12 -11.86 0.21
C ALA A 343 -22.13 -10.98 0.97
N ILE A 344 -22.37 -11.27 2.24
CA ILE A 344 -23.24 -10.46 3.11
C ILE A 344 -22.65 -9.04 3.28
N TRP A 345 -21.36 -8.95 3.56
CA TRP A 345 -20.65 -7.66 3.72
C TRP A 345 -20.75 -6.78 2.47
N HIS A 346 -20.56 -7.35 1.28
CA HIS A 346 -20.64 -6.59 0.02
C HIS A 346 -22.06 -6.09 -0.26
N ARG A 347 -23.10 -6.86 0.07
CA ARG A 347 -24.49 -6.41 -0.02
C ARG A 347 -24.77 -5.24 0.92
N TYR A 348 -24.23 -5.30 2.15
CA TYR A 348 -24.29 -4.17 3.08
C TYR A 348 -23.58 -2.94 2.53
N GLN A 349 -22.38 -3.09 1.97
CA GLN A 349 -21.63 -1.98 1.35
C GLN A 349 -22.33 -1.40 0.12
N ALA A 350 -23.06 -2.22 -0.63
CA ALA A 350 -23.87 -1.78 -1.77
C ALA A 350 -25.17 -1.06 -1.35
N GLY A 351 -25.47 -1.00 -0.06
CA GLY A 351 -26.71 -0.43 0.46
C GLY A 351 -27.94 -1.33 0.30
N GLU A 352 -27.75 -2.61 -0.10
CA GLU A 352 -28.83 -3.60 -0.23
C GLU A 352 -29.32 -4.13 1.14
N LEU A 353 -28.50 -3.96 2.17
CA LEU A 353 -28.79 -4.37 3.54
C LEU A 353 -28.53 -3.21 4.49
N THR A 354 -29.40 -3.05 5.47
CA THR A 354 -29.10 -2.25 6.67
C THR A 354 -28.09 -2.98 7.56
N TRP A 355 -27.45 -2.27 8.49
CA TRP A 355 -26.56 -2.91 9.47
C TRP A 355 -27.29 -3.98 10.31
N ALA A 356 -28.54 -3.75 10.66
CA ALA A 356 -29.35 -4.71 11.41
C ALA A 356 -29.59 -5.99 10.62
N GLU A 357 -29.95 -5.90 9.34
CA GLU A 357 -30.13 -7.04 8.46
C GLU A 357 -28.85 -7.81 8.23
N MET A 358 -27.74 -7.10 7.96
CA MET A 358 -26.40 -7.71 7.87
C MET A 358 -26.07 -8.53 9.12
N ARG A 359 -26.32 -7.95 10.30
CA ARG A 359 -26.12 -8.63 11.58
C ARG A 359 -26.92 -9.93 11.69
N TRP A 360 -28.21 -9.91 11.29
CA TRP A 360 -29.05 -11.09 11.27
C TRP A 360 -28.57 -12.14 10.30
N GLU A 361 -28.19 -11.77 9.09
CA GLU A 361 -27.64 -12.70 8.09
C GLU A 361 -26.30 -13.31 8.51
N LEU A 362 -25.53 -12.65 9.37
CA LEU A 362 -24.27 -13.18 9.93
C LEU A 362 -24.49 -14.22 11.04
N VAL A 363 -25.68 -14.33 11.66
CA VAL A 363 -25.94 -15.32 12.73
C VAL A 363 -25.70 -16.76 12.27
N PRO A 364 -26.23 -17.24 11.14
CA PRO A 364 -25.95 -18.59 10.65
C PRO A 364 -24.46 -18.83 10.35
N VAL A 365 -23.74 -17.82 9.82
CA VAL A 365 -22.30 -17.91 9.59
C VAL A 365 -21.55 -18.09 10.91
N ARG A 366 -21.90 -17.32 11.94
CA ARG A 366 -21.34 -17.42 13.28
C ARG A 366 -21.55 -18.82 13.88
N LEU A 367 -22.75 -19.37 13.78
CA LEU A 367 -23.06 -20.71 14.31
C LEU A 367 -22.23 -21.80 13.61
N ARG A 368 -22.20 -21.79 12.26
CA ARG A 368 -21.44 -22.76 11.47
C ARG A 368 -19.93 -22.63 11.73
N LEU A 369 -19.42 -21.40 11.82
CA LEU A 369 -18.02 -21.14 12.16
C LEU A 369 -17.68 -21.69 13.56
N GLY A 370 -18.53 -21.47 14.55
CA GLY A 370 -18.34 -22.04 15.90
C GLY A 370 -18.32 -23.56 15.91
N LYS A 371 -19.19 -24.22 15.11
CA LYS A 371 -19.19 -25.67 14.94
C LYS A 371 -17.89 -26.16 14.29
N LEU A 372 -17.48 -25.52 13.19
CA LEU A 372 -16.24 -25.81 12.47
C LEU A 372 -15.02 -25.70 13.38
N LEU A 373 -14.89 -24.62 14.15
CA LEU A 373 -13.71 -24.41 15.00
C LEU A 373 -13.64 -25.45 16.15
N ARG A 374 -14.80 -25.82 16.74
CA ARG A 374 -14.83 -26.88 17.76
C ARG A 374 -14.44 -28.23 17.17
N GLN A 375 -14.96 -28.60 16.02
CA GLN A 375 -14.61 -29.86 15.34
C GLN A 375 -13.16 -29.84 14.85
N GLY A 376 -12.71 -28.72 14.30
CA GLY A 376 -11.31 -28.54 13.87
C GLY A 376 -10.29 -28.57 15.01
N ALA A 377 -10.71 -28.25 16.25
CA ALA A 377 -9.85 -28.28 17.43
C ALA A 377 -9.48 -29.71 17.92
N CYS A 378 -10.16 -30.74 17.38
CA CYS A 378 -9.94 -32.15 17.69
C CYS A 378 -9.96 -33.03 16.42
N CYS A 379 -9.55 -32.51 15.27
CA CYS A 379 -9.64 -33.22 13.99
C CYS A 379 -8.53 -34.23 13.74
N GLY A 380 -7.51 -34.35 14.61
CA GLY A 380 -6.37 -35.23 14.45
C GLY A 380 -5.25 -34.69 13.54
N ASP A 381 -5.26 -33.40 13.20
CA ASP A 381 -4.14 -32.69 12.56
C ASP A 381 -3.66 -31.56 13.47
N SER A 382 -2.47 -31.66 14.02
CA SER A 382 -1.94 -30.76 15.04
C SER A 382 -1.95 -29.27 14.63
N LYS A 383 -1.71 -28.97 13.33
CA LYS A 383 -1.72 -27.58 12.81
C LYS A 383 -3.13 -27.02 12.72
N ALA A 384 -4.11 -27.81 12.25
CA ALA A 384 -5.50 -27.40 12.21
C ALA A 384 -6.05 -27.23 13.62
N GLU A 385 -5.77 -28.16 14.52
CA GLU A 385 -6.19 -28.10 15.92
C GLU A 385 -5.66 -26.85 16.62
N ALA A 386 -4.35 -26.60 16.53
CA ALA A 386 -3.73 -25.41 17.14
C ALA A 386 -4.35 -24.11 16.61
N ARG A 387 -4.63 -24.04 15.29
CA ARG A 387 -5.25 -22.89 14.67
C ARG A 387 -6.68 -22.71 15.14
N CYS A 388 -7.49 -23.74 15.14
CA CYS A 388 -8.88 -23.71 15.61
C CYS A 388 -8.97 -23.34 17.09
N ARG A 389 -8.13 -23.92 17.96
CA ARG A 389 -8.05 -23.53 19.38
C ARG A 389 -7.66 -22.07 19.57
N ASN A 390 -6.71 -21.54 18.77
CA ASN A 390 -6.36 -20.13 18.80
C ASN A 390 -7.54 -19.24 18.41
N LEU A 391 -8.26 -19.59 17.35
CA LEU A 391 -9.45 -18.82 16.90
C LEU A 391 -10.59 -18.89 17.91
N LEU A 392 -10.77 -20.01 18.61
CA LEU A 392 -11.74 -20.10 19.71
C LEU A 392 -11.39 -19.19 20.89
N LYS A 393 -10.10 -19.04 21.23
CA LYS A 393 -9.66 -18.08 22.25
C LYS A 393 -9.92 -16.63 21.82
N LEU A 394 -9.84 -16.34 20.50
CA LEU A 394 -10.08 -15.04 19.92
C LEU A 394 -11.51 -14.85 19.42
N TRP A 395 -12.43 -15.73 19.82
CA TRP A 395 -13.81 -15.78 19.32
C TRP A 395 -14.55 -14.44 19.31
N PRO A 396 -14.49 -13.59 20.36
CA PRO A 396 -15.13 -12.28 20.35
C PRO A 396 -14.60 -11.36 19.23
N ALA A 397 -13.31 -11.48 18.91
CA ALA A 397 -12.63 -10.64 17.92
C ALA A 397 -12.90 -11.03 16.45
N LEU A 398 -13.56 -12.16 16.20
CA LEU A 398 -13.82 -12.63 14.83
C LEU A 398 -14.97 -11.88 14.16
N LEU A 399 -15.97 -11.48 14.91
CA LEU A 399 -17.22 -10.92 14.39
C LEU A 399 -17.63 -9.62 15.09
N THR A 400 -16.68 -8.80 15.51
CA THR A 400 -16.92 -7.49 16.12
C THR A 400 -17.75 -6.59 15.21
N LEU A 401 -17.56 -6.71 13.88
CA LEU A 401 -18.38 -6.03 12.86
C LEU A 401 -19.89 -6.28 13.00
N ALA A 402 -20.30 -7.41 13.56
CA ALA A 402 -21.73 -7.73 13.80
C ALA A 402 -22.28 -7.08 15.09
N PHE A 403 -21.41 -6.54 15.95
CA PHE A 403 -21.79 -5.95 17.24
C PHE A 403 -21.55 -4.44 17.31
N MET A 404 -20.71 -3.91 16.43
CA MET A 404 -20.35 -2.49 16.39
C MET A 404 -20.49 -1.94 14.97
N PRO A 405 -21.36 -0.94 14.75
CA PRO A 405 -21.50 -0.26 13.47
C PRO A 405 -20.18 0.38 13.03
N GLY A 406 -19.88 0.38 11.73
CA GLY A 406 -18.66 0.99 11.18
C GLY A 406 -17.38 0.15 11.30
N VAL A 407 -17.46 -1.03 11.95
CA VAL A 407 -16.32 -1.97 12.00
C VAL A 407 -16.29 -2.81 10.72
N GLU A 408 -15.13 -2.82 10.04
CA GLU A 408 -14.92 -3.55 8.79
C GLU A 408 -14.39 -4.99 9.05
N PRO A 409 -14.65 -5.97 8.17
CA PRO A 409 -14.12 -7.33 8.32
C PRO A 409 -12.61 -7.42 8.05
N THR A 410 -11.99 -6.42 7.41
CA THR A 410 -10.60 -6.48 6.96
C THR A 410 -9.74 -5.36 7.54
N ASN A 411 -8.42 -5.56 7.53
CA ASN A 411 -7.43 -4.55 7.90
C ASN A 411 -6.85 -3.82 6.67
N ASN A 412 -7.60 -3.77 5.57
CA ASN A 412 -7.13 -3.24 4.29
C ASN A 412 -6.71 -1.76 4.36
N ARG A 413 -7.25 -0.98 5.30
CA ARG A 413 -6.86 0.43 5.49
C ARG A 413 -5.39 0.55 5.88
N ALA A 414 -4.95 -0.22 6.88
CA ALA A 414 -3.55 -0.25 7.31
C ALA A 414 -2.63 -0.82 6.21
N GLU A 415 -3.03 -1.91 5.55
CA GLU A 415 -2.25 -2.51 4.46
C GLU A 415 -2.05 -1.52 3.30
N ARG A 416 -3.10 -0.78 2.91
CA ARG A 416 -3.01 0.27 1.87
C ARG A 416 -2.11 1.42 2.28
N ALA A 417 -2.16 1.84 3.54
CA ALA A 417 -1.30 2.90 4.06
C ALA A 417 0.18 2.49 4.03
N LEU A 418 0.50 1.25 4.42
CA LEU A 418 1.87 0.72 4.39
C LEU A 418 2.44 0.56 2.98
N ARG A 419 1.60 0.39 1.96
CA ARG A 419 2.07 0.09 0.59
C ARG A 419 3.08 1.13 0.06
N GLY A 420 2.84 2.41 0.32
CA GLY A 420 3.75 3.48 -0.07
C GLY A 420 5.13 3.35 0.58
N ALA A 421 5.14 3.06 1.87
CA ALA A 421 6.36 2.87 2.65
C ALA A 421 7.13 1.59 2.25
N VAL A 422 6.41 0.49 1.96
CA VAL A 422 7.03 -0.76 1.44
C VAL A 422 7.73 -0.51 0.11
N LEU A 423 7.11 0.25 -0.80
CA LEU A 423 7.72 0.62 -2.08
C LEU A 423 8.95 1.53 -1.87
N TRP A 424 8.86 2.47 -0.94
CA TRP A 424 10.00 3.33 -0.61
C TRP A 424 11.18 2.51 -0.07
N ARG A 425 10.94 1.63 0.90
CA ARG A 425 11.96 0.72 1.44
C ARG A 425 12.66 -0.12 0.37
N LYS A 426 11.91 -0.59 -0.63
CA LYS A 426 12.49 -1.39 -1.74
C LYS A 426 13.48 -0.58 -2.59
N GLY A 427 13.31 0.75 -2.67
CA GLY A 427 14.22 1.64 -3.40
C GLY A 427 15.37 2.21 -2.55
N CYS A 428 15.10 2.59 -1.29
CA CYS A 428 16.09 3.25 -0.42
C CYS A 428 16.75 2.32 0.60
N PHE A 429 16.32 1.08 0.73
CA PHE A 429 16.79 0.08 1.70
C PHE A 429 16.64 0.48 3.19
N GLY A 430 15.97 1.58 3.50
CA GLY A 430 15.76 2.12 4.86
C GLY A 430 16.50 3.43 5.11
N ASN A 431 16.71 3.76 6.38
CA ASN A 431 17.34 5.00 6.81
C ASN A 431 18.78 4.75 7.30
N GLN A 432 19.60 5.80 7.31
CA GLN A 432 21.00 5.72 7.75
C GLN A 432 21.22 6.37 9.14
N SER A 433 20.20 7.06 9.69
CA SER A 433 20.30 7.78 10.96
C SER A 433 18.95 7.93 11.64
N ASP A 434 18.95 8.25 12.94
CA ASP A 434 17.75 8.58 13.72
C ASP A 434 16.99 9.78 13.13
N ASN A 435 17.68 10.83 12.66
CA ASN A 435 17.03 11.96 11.98
C ASN A 435 16.29 11.51 10.73
N GLY A 436 16.88 10.58 9.97
CA GLY A 436 16.22 9.95 8.82
C GLY A 436 14.98 9.16 9.21
N LEU A 437 15.00 8.44 10.34
CA LEU A 437 13.83 7.73 10.87
C LEU A 437 12.72 8.71 11.24
N ARG A 438 13.03 9.79 11.97
CA ARG A 438 12.07 10.83 12.35
C ARG A 438 11.46 11.51 11.12
N PHE A 439 12.29 11.86 10.14
CA PHE A 439 11.79 12.38 8.86
C PHE A 439 10.80 11.41 8.21
N THR A 440 11.13 10.12 8.16
CA THR A 440 10.25 9.09 7.59
C THR A 440 8.91 9.03 8.32
N GLU A 441 8.91 8.97 9.64
CA GLU A 441 7.69 8.95 10.47
C GLU A 441 6.80 10.17 10.18
N ARG A 442 7.38 11.36 10.25
CA ARG A 442 6.69 12.64 10.16
C ARG A 442 6.15 12.92 8.77
N ILE A 443 6.98 12.72 7.73
CA ILE A 443 6.56 12.98 6.35
C ILE A 443 5.50 11.98 5.86
N LEU A 444 5.64 10.69 6.20
CA LEU A 444 4.63 9.68 5.85
C LEU A 444 3.31 9.97 6.55
N THR A 445 3.35 10.31 7.84
CA THR A 445 2.17 10.69 8.64
C THR A 445 1.48 11.91 8.04
N THR A 446 2.23 12.98 7.78
CA THR A 446 1.70 14.21 7.21
C THR A 446 1.05 13.97 5.86
N VAL A 447 1.75 13.30 4.95
CA VAL A 447 1.25 13.00 3.60
C VAL A 447 0.01 12.11 3.63
N ALA A 448 0.03 11.04 4.43
CA ALA A 448 -1.09 10.10 4.50
C ALA A 448 -2.32 10.73 5.14
N THR A 449 -2.14 11.48 6.24
CA THR A 449 -3.23 12.16 6.94
C THR A 449 -3.89 13.23 6.07
N LEU A 450 -3.10 14.10 5.43
CA LEU A 450 -3.65 15.16 4.56
C LEU A 450 -4.39 14.57 3.35
N ARG A 451 -3.88 13.48 2.76
CA ARG A 451 -4.60 12.77 1.67
C ARG A 451 -5.90 12.14 2.14
N GLN A 452 -5.92 11.59 3.34
CA GLN A 452 -7.14 11.03 3.93
C GLN A 452 -8.21 12.10 4.15
N GLN A 453 -7.78 13.33 4.41
CA GLN A 453 -8.63 14.51 4.64
C GLN A 453 -8.89 15.35 3.37
N ASP A 454 -8.39 14.93 2.22
CA ASP A 454 -8.44 15.67 0.95
C ASP A 454 -7.87 17.10 1.05
N ARG A 455 -6.82 17.28 1.86
CA ARG A 455 -6.12 18.56 2.06
C ARG A 455 -4.87 18.66 1.20
N THR A 456 -4.53 19.89 0.79
CA THR A 456 -3.35 20.19 -0.04
C THR A 456 -2.05 20.01 0.75
N ILE A 457 -1.24 19.01 0.36
CA ILE A 457 0.00 18.66 1.08
C ILE A 457 1.03 19.77 0.98
N VAL A 458 1.28 20.32 -0.23
CA VAL A 458 2.31 21.35 -0.46
C VAL A 458 2.02 22.59 0.37
N ALA A 459 0.78 23.10 0.36
CA ALA A 459 0.39 24.28 1.12
C ALA A 459 0.59 24.10 2.62
N TYR A 460 0.21 22.92 3.14
CA TYR A 460 0.40 22.60 4.56
C TYR A 460 1.88 22.55 4.95
N VAL A 461 2.73 21.87 4.18
CA VAL A 461 4.16 21.74 4.47
C VAL A 461 4.86 23.09 4.38
N VAL A 462 4.50 23.94 3.39
CA VAL A 462 5.00 25.32 3.29
C VAL A 462 4.66 26.12 4.54
N ALA A 463 3.40 26.09 4.97
CA ALA A 463 2.96 26.81 6.17
C ALA A 463 3.66 26.29 7.45
N ALA A 464 3.88 24.98 7.57
CA ALA A 464 4.60 24.39 8.70
C ALA A 464 6.07 24.85 8.74
N ILE A 465 6.76 24.89 7.58
CA ILE A 465 8.14 25.40 7.49
C ILE A 465 8.20 26.89 7.85
N GLN A 466 7.25 27.69 7.36
CA GLN A 466 7.17 29.12 7.69
C GLN A 466 6.97 29.34 9.18
N ALA A 467 6.01 28.64 9.79
CA ALA A 467 5.77 28.71 11.24
C ALA A 467 7.04 28.34 12.04
N HIS A 468 7.71 27.26 11.65
CA HIS A 468 8.96 26.83 12.29
C HIS A 468 10.05 27.92 12.21
N ARG A 469 10.24 28.55 11.05
CA ARG A 469 11.23 29.62 10.86
C ARG A 469 10.96 30.87 11.67
N THR A 470 9.68 31.16 11.92
CA THR A 470 9.25 32.31 12.77
C THR A 470 9.09 31.95 14.24
N GLY A 471 9.52 30.76 14.66
CA GLY A 471 9.37 30.29 16.05
C GLY A 471 7.93 29.99 16.46
N GLN A 472 7.02 29.86 15.50
CA GLN A 472 5.62 29.52 15.72
C GLN A 472 5.42 28.00 15.59
N VAL A 473 4.34 27.49 16.17
CA VAL A 473 3.92 26.09 16.05
C VAL A 473 3.11 25.92 14.74
N ALA A 474 3.44 24.89 13.99
CA ALA A 474 2.67 24.54 12.80
C ALA A 474 1.23 24.14 13.16
N SER A 475 0.29 24.42 12.27
CA SER A 475 -1.11 24.02 12.43
C SER A 475 -1.25 22.51 12.64
N SER A 476 -2.24 22.10 13.42
CA SER A 476 -2.52 20.69 13.68
C SER A 476 -2.83 19.91 12.39
N LEU A 477 -2.41 18.63 12.38
CA LEU A 477 -2.85 17.68 11.36
C LEU A 477 -4.28 17.21 11.59
N LEU A 478 -4.80 17.35 12.81
CA LEU A 478 -6.16 16.94 13.13
C LEU A 478 -7.16 17.95 12.53
N PRO A 479 -8.33 17.50 12.08
CA PRO A 479 -9.36 18.38 11.58
C PRO A 479 -9.96 19.20 12.72
N THR A 480 -10.28 20.46 12.45
CA THR A 480 -10.93 21.38 13.40
C THR A 480 -12.40 21.06 13.68
N ALA A 481 -13.02 20.26 12.83
CA ALA A 481 -14.40 19.77 12.99
C ALA A 481 -14.46 18.27 12.64
N PRO A 482 -15.42 17.50 13.17
CA PRO A 482 -15.58 16.09 12.82
C PRO A 482 -15.86 15.97 11.32
N LEU A 483 -14.90 15.38 10.59
CA LEU A 483 -15.11 15.02 9.18
C LEU A 483 -16.14 13.90 9.12
N PHE A 484 -17.30 14.17 8.55
CA PHE A 484 -18.20 13.12 8.09
C PHE A 484 -17.53 12.41 6.90
N ILE A 485 -16.76 11.37 7.18
CA ILE A 485 -16.23 10.52 6.09
C ILE A 485 -17.44 9.78 5.53
N LYS A 486 -17.80 10.11 4.28
CA LYS A 486 -18.69 9.25 3.49
C LYS A 486 -18.08 7.85 3.53
N ALA A 487 -18.84 6.88 4.03
CA ALA A 487 -18.49 5.47 3.92
C ALA A 487 -18.26 5.17 2.43
N ALA A 488 -17.05 4.75 2.10
CA ALA A 488 -16.67 4.36 0.73
C ALA A 488 -17.06 2.92 0.48
#